data_7f0d223bbc2796ae8222f2ab6ee2dde4
#
_entry.id   7f0d223bbc2796ae8222f2ab6ee2dde4
#
_cell.length_a   1.000
_cell.length_b   1.000
_cell.length_c   1.000
_cell.angle_alpha   90.00
_cell.angle_beta   90.00
_cell.angle_gamma   90.00
#
_symmetry.space_group_name_H-M   'P 1'
#
loop_
_entity.id
_entity.type
_entity.pdbx_description
1 polymer ?
#
loop_
_entity_poly.entity_id
_entity_poly.type
_entity_poly.pdbx_seq_one_letter_code
_entity_poly.pdbx_strand_id
1 'polypeptide(L)'
;MRVWDNYITSDVREMYRHYHSEPKIGVKPCLLLIDLYNLSYKGGDLPVSEVIKTNPSGCGEHAHKAIKPTQILISLFRELQFPIIFTTRDWQAHSSGTHSTQRQRKNISESDYDIYPELNCLPSDTLIRKSRASVFFRTELDEVIEEMGIDSIVLAGESTSGCVRASVVDAYSRGLPPVLVQECVFDRNPISHAINLFDMHHKYGHVISVREVTELLKSRTREQ
;
A
#
# COMPACT_ATOMS: atom_id res chain seq x y z
N MET A 1 -11.00 -6.40 -14.89
CA MET A 1 -9.77 -6.20 -15.69
C MET A 1 -8.65 -5.85 -14.73
N ARG A 2 -7.51 -6.53 -14.81
CA ARG A 2 -6.35 -6.26 -13.96
C ARG A 2 -5.51 -5.13 -14.56
N VAL A 3 -4.87 -4.31 -13.72
CA VAL A 3 -4.05 -3.16 -14.17
C VAL A 3 -2.92 -3.52 -15.11
N TRP A 4 -2.42 -4.75 -15.08
CA TRP A 4 -1.34 -5.23 -15.95
C TRP A 4 -1.82 -5.82 -17.28
N ASP A 5 -3.12 -5.93 -17.53
CA ASP A 5 -3.66 -6.62 -18.72
C ASP A 5 -3.15 -6.06 -20.03
N ASN A 6 -2.85 -4.78 -20.10
CA ASN A 6 -2.31 -4.11 -21.30
C ASN A 6 -0.78 -4.24 -21.47
N TYR A 7 -0.07 -4.77 -20.46
CA TYR A 7 1.39 -4.85 -20.45
C TYR A 7 1.92 -6.28 -20.56
N ILE A 8 1.10 -7.27 -20.28
CA ILE A 8 1.49 -8.67 -20.24
C ILE A 8 1.02 -9.38 -21.52
N THR A 9 1.99 -9.94 -22.26
CA THR A 9 1.73 -10.67 -23.51
C THR A 9 1.07 -12.03 -23.25
N SER A 10 0.51 -12.65 -24.28
CA SER A 10 -0.07 -14.00 -24.23
C SER A 10 0.95 -15.04 -23.75
N ASP A 11 2.19 -14.94 -24.22
CA ASP A 11 3.25 -15.88 -23.88
C ASP A 11 3.61 -15.82 -22.38
N VAL A 12 3.67 -14.60 -21.82
CA VAL A 12 3.90 -14.42 -20.39
C VAL A 12 2.72 -14.96 -19.58
N ARG A 13 1.46 -14.75 -20.02
CA ARG A 13 0.27 -15.34 -19.37
C ARG A 13 0.34 -16.87 -19.35
N GLU A 14 0.76 -17.48 -20.44
CA GLU A 14 0.93 -18.93 -20.53
C GLU A 14 2.00 -19.46 -19.57
N MET A 15 3.13 -18.76 -19.41
CA MET A 15 4.16 -19.10 -18.41
C MET A 15 3.62 -19.13 -16.98
N TYR A 16 2.66 -18.26 -16.67
CA TYR A 16 2.08 -18.12 -15.33
C TYR A 16 0.74 -18.86 -15.13
N ARG A 17 0.26 -19.63 -16.11
CA ARG A 17 -1.05 -20.32 -16.02
C ARG A 17 -1.19 -21.23 -14.79
N HIS A 18 -0.10 -21.75 -14.25
CA HIS A 18 -0.08 -22.62 -13.07
C HIS A 18 0.07 -21.86 -11.76
N TYR A 19 0.28 -20.53 -11.80
CA TYR A 19 0.36 -19.66 -10.64
C TYR A 19 -1.06 -19.17 -10.31
N HIS A 20 -1.86 -20.05 -9.76
CA HIS A 20 -3.24 -19.72 -9.42
C HIS A 20 -3.57 -20.25 -8.02
N SER A 21 -4.13 -19.36 -7.18
CA SER A 21 -4.72 -19.69 -5.89
C SER A 21 -5.82 -18.69 -5.57
N GLU A 22 -6.76 -19.07 -4.74
CA GLU A 22 -7.83 -18.17 -4.28
C GLU A 22 -7.30 -17.20 -3.21
N PRO A 23 -7.74 -15.92 -3.25
CA PRO A 23 -7.37 -14.96 -2.24
C PRO A 23 -7.91 -15.37 -0.88
N LYS A 24 -7.04 -15.34 0.13
CA LYS A 24 -7.40 -15.66 1.52
C LYS A 24 -7.11 -14.46 2.41
N ILE A 25 -8.13 -14.06 3.16
CA ILE A 25 -8.00 -13.10 4.26
C ILE A 25 -8.24 -13.88 5.56
N GLY A 26 -7.41 -13.68 6.56
CA GLY A 26 -7.51 -14.34 7.85
C GLY A 26 -8.75 -13.92 8.68
N VAL A 27 -8.86 -14.41 9.89
CA VAL A 27 -9.98 -14.10 10.82
C VAL A 27 -9.80 -12.70 11.43
N LYS A 28 -8.55 -12.31 11.65
CA LYS A 28 -8.17 -11.01 12.22
C LYS A 28 -7.27 -10.22 11.24
N PRO A 29 -7.81 -9.75 10.12
CA PRO A 29 -7.04 -8.94 9.17
C PRO A 29 -6.77 -7.56 9.72
N CYS A 30 -5.67 -6.92 9.29
CA CYS A 30 -5.50 -5.48 9.42
C CYS A 30 -5.47 -4.79 8.06
N LEU A 31 -5.79 -3.49 8.05
CA LEU A 31 -5.55 -2.61 6.91
C LEU A 31 -4.24 -1.86 7.12
N LEU A 32 -3.26 -2.14 6.27
CA LEU A 32 -1.96 -1.49 6.29
C LEU A 32 -1.87 -0.45 5.17
N LEU A 33 -1.84 0.82 5.55
CA LEU A 33 -1.82 1.98 4.67
C LEU A 33 -0.39 2.55 4.60
N ILE A 34 0.29 2.31 3.48
CA ILE A 34 1.71 2.59 3.33
C ILE A 34 1.92 3.97 2.70
N ASP A 35 2.56 4.88 3.48
CA ASP A 35 3.11 6.17 3.01
C ASP A 35 2.10 7.10 2.30
N LEU A 36 0.86 7.09 2.75
CA LEU A 36 -0.21 7.95 2.25
C LEU A 36 -0.15 9.33 2.93
N TYR A 37 0.95 10.05 2.73
CA TYR A 37 1.25 11.34 3.35
C TYR A 37 1.19 12.50 2.33
N ASN A 38 1.12 13.74 2.80
CA ASN A 38 0.96 14.96 2.00
C ASN A 38 1.88 15.03 0.78
N LEU A 39 3.15 14.60 0.93
CA LEU A 39 4.15 14.68 -0.14
C LEU A 39 3.74 13.93 -1.41
N SER A 40 3.02 12.82 -1.29
CA SER A 40 2.57 12.00 -2.43
C SER A 40 1.45 12.67 -3.22
N TYR A 41 0.64 13.50 -2.55
CA TYR A 41 -0.49 14.24 -3.13
C TYR A 41 -0.12 15.67 -3.56
N LYS A 42 1.08 16.14 -3.19
CA LYS A 42 1.55 17.50 -3.47
C LYS A 42 1.60 17.74 -4.98
N GLY A 43 1.06 18.86 -5.42
CA GLY A 43 0.94 19.23 -6.83
C GLY A 43 -0.43 18.97 -7.44
N GLY A 44 -1.35 18.33 -6.71
CA GLY A 44 -2.75 18.18 -7.09
C GLY A 44 -3.02 17.06 -8.11
N ASP A 45 -4.27 17.01 -8.57
CA ASP A 45 -4.78 16.04 -9.55
C ASP A 45 -4.45 16.47 -10.98
N LEU A 46 -3.17 16.41 -11.31
CA LEU A 46 -2.64 16.72 -12.64
C LEU A 46 -1.85 15.50 -13.16
N PRO A 47 -1.61 15.43 -14.49
CA PRO A 47 -0.71 14.42 -15.03
C PRO A 47 0.63 14.42 -14.31
N VAL A 48 1.16 13.23 -14.01
CA VAL A 48 2.43 13.09 -13.27
C VAL A 48 3.56 13.92 -13.92
N SER A 49 3.62 13.97 -15.25
CA SER A 49 4.60 14.76 -16.01
C SER A 49 4.56 16.26 -15.70
N GLU A 50 3.41 16.79 -15.30
CA GLU A 50 3.28 18.20 -14.88
C GLU A 50 3.65 18.37 -13.41
N VAL A 51 3.15 17.47 -12.54
CA VAL A 51 3.40 17.51 -11.10
C VAL A 51 4.89 17.45 -10.77
N ILE A 52 5.64 16.57 -11.42
CA ILE A 52 7.08 16.37 -11.13
C ILE A 52 7.96 17.57 -11.48
N LYS A 53 7.49 18.52 -12.29
CA LYS A 53 8.23 19.75 -12.61
C LYS A 53 8.48 20.61 -11.35
N THR A 54 7.52 20.63 -10.44
CA THR A 54 7.58 21.41 -9.20
C THR A 54 7.65 20.54 -7.94
N ASN A 55 7.05 19.36 -7.98
CA ASN A 55 6.98 18.42 -6.87
C ASN A 55 7.48 17.02 -7.30
N PRO A 56 8.80 16.78 -7.34
CA PRO A 56 9.37 15.51 -7.84
C PRO A 56 8.94 14.25 -7.08
N SER A 57 8.35 14.41 -5.90
CA SER A 57 7.82 13.32 -5.07
C SER A 57 6.32 13.08 -5.28
N GLY A 58 5.60 14.01 -5.87
CA GLY A 58 4.17 13.89 -6.12
C GLY A 58 3.84 12.77 -7.10
N CYS A 59 2.68 12.18 -6.94
CA CYS A 59 2.16 11.10 -7.80
C CYS A 59 0.98 11.56 -8.67
N GLY A 60 0.60 12.85 -8.58
CA GLY A 60 -0.40 13.49 -9.43
C GLY A 60 -1.72 12.72 -9.45
N GLU A 61 -2.31 12.61 -10.64
CA GLU A 61 -3.59 11.94 -10.88
C GLU A 61 -3.65 10.50 -10.33
N HIS A 62 -2.52 9.78 -10.26
CA HIS A 62 -2.50 8.41 -9.75
C HIS A 62 -2.80 8.37 -8.24
N ALA A 63 -2.22 9.30 -7.46
CA ALA A 63 -2.52 9.42 -6.04
C ALA A 63 -3.98 9.84 -5.80
N HIS A 64 -4.46 10.83 -6.55
CA HIS A 64 -5.81 11.38 -6.38
C HIS A 64 -6.91 10.37 -6.77
N LYS A 65 -6.70 9.56 -7.82
CA LYS A 65 -7.60 8.45 -8.19
C LYS A 65 -7.73 7.40 -7.09
N ALA A 66 -6.70 7.20 -6.27
CA ALA A 66 -6.71 6.22 -5.19
C ALA A 66 -7.42 6.72 -3.91
N ILE A 67 -7.70 8.02 -3.75
CA ILE A 67 -8.30 8.57 -2.52
C ILE A 67 -9.64 7.90 -2.23
N LYS A 68 -10.58 8.00 -3.16
CA LYS A 68 -11.94 7.50 -2.94
C LYS A 68 -12.01 6.00 -2.67
N PRO A 69 -11.33 5.12 -3.44
CA PRO A 69 -11.25 3.70 -3.12
C PRO A 69 -10.64 3.43 -1.73
N THR A 70 -9.60 4.17 -1.35
CA THR A 70 -8.96 4.02 -0.05
C THR A 70 -9.89 4.45 1.10
N GLN A 71 -10.66 5.52 0.93
CA GLN A 71 -11.69 5.94 1.90
C GLN A 71 -12.76 4.86 2.09
N ILE A 72 -13.20 4.21 1.02
CA ILE A 72 -14.15 3.09 1.08
C ILE A 72 -13.55 1.94 1.89
N LEU A 73 -12.30 1.61 1.63
CA LEU A 73 -11.59 0.53 2.33
C LEU A 73 -11.41 0.85 3.83
N ILE A 74 -10.98 2.07 4.18
CA ILE A 74 -10.89 2.54 5.56
C ILE A 74 -12.24 2.43 6.28
N SER A 75 -13.31 2.90 5.63
CA SER A 75 -14.66 2.87 6.20
C SER A 75 -15.13 1.44 6.46
N LEU A 76 -14.83 0.51 5.54
CA LEU A 76 -15.16 -0.90 5.69
C LEU A 76 -14.43 -1.52 6.89
N PHE A 77 -13.13 -1.26 7.07
CA PHE A 77 -12.38 -1.79 8.19
C PHE A 77 -12.86 -1.23 9.53
N ARG A 78 -13.25 0.05 9.58
CA ARG A 78 -13.86 0.64 10.77
C ARG A 78 -15.24 0.05 11.08
N GLU A 79 -16.10 -0.14 10.07
CA GLU A 79 -17.40 -0.80 10.22
C GLU A 79 -17.26 -2.19 10.82
N LEU A 80 -16.26 -2.94 10.37
CA LEU A 80 -15.97 -4.30 10.82
C LEU A 80 -15.09 -4.36 12.10
N GLN A 81 -14.69 -3.21 12.62
CA GLN A 81 -13.83 -3.08 13.81
C GLN A 81 -12.46 -3.78 13.68
N PHE A 82 -11.93 -3.86 12.48
CA PHE A 82 -10.58 -4.38 12.23
C PHE A 82 -9.52 -3.29 12.40
N PRO A 83 -8.29 -3.64 12.85
CA PRO A 83 -7.21 -2.69 13.02
C PRO A 83 -6.84 -1.96 11.72
N ILE A 84 -6.56 -0.65 11.86
CA ILE A 84 -6.03 0.19 10.79
C ILE A 84 -4.67 0.71 11.22
N ILE A 85 -3.67 0.48 10.37
CA ILE A 85 -2.28 0.85 10.61
C ILE A 85 -1.84 1.76 9.47
N PHE A 86 -1.55 3.01 9.79
CA PHE A 86 -0.91 3.95 8.88
C PHE A 86 0.59 3.91 9.02
N THR A 87 1.31 4.15 7.95
CA THR A 87 2.76 4.36 8.01
C THR A 87 3.15 5.72 7.47
N THR A 88 4.18 6.28 8.06
CA THR A 88 4.81 7.50 7.58
C THR A 88 6.32 7.41 7.76
N ARG A 89 7.03 8.43 7.26
CA ARG A 89 8.47 8.50 7.40
C ARG A 89 8.87 8.94 8.81
N ASP A 90 9.87 8.27 9.36
CA ASP A 90 10.59 8.77 10.53
C ASP A 90 11.49 9.95 10.10
N TRP A 91 11.08 11.16 10.49
CA TRP A 91 11.82 12.38 10.19
C TRP A 91 13.15 12.46 10.93
N GLN A 92 13.22 11.94 12.16
CA GLN A 92 14.42 12.00 13.01
C GLN A 92 15.50 11.02 12.53
N ALA A 93 15.13 9.88 12.00
CA ALA A 93 16.07 8.90 11.44
C ALA A 93 16.79 9.40 10.17
N HIS A 94 16.45 10.58 9.68
CA HIS A 94 17.02 11.17 8.47
C HIS A 94 18.52 11.54 8.60
N SER A 95 19.03 11.67 9.81
CA SER A 95 20.40 12.10 10.10
C SER A 95 21.48 11.02 9.94
N SER A 96 21.13 9.77 9.71
CA SER A 96 22.09 8.65 9.68
C SER A 96 22.81 8.43 8.33
N GLY A 97 22.78 9.38 7.42
CA GLY A 97 23.70 9.44 6.26
C GLY A 97 23.49 8.45 5.12
N THR A 98 22.62 7.46 5.23
CA THR A 98 22.31 6.51 4.16
C THR A 98 21.06 6.95 3.39
N HIS A 99 21.24 7.45 2.18
CA HIS A 99 20.13 7.83 1.31
C HIS A 99 19.31 6.59 0.94
N SER A 100 17.99 6.65 1.17
CA SER A 100 17.09 5.55 0.86
C SER A 100 16.75 5.45 -0.64
N THR A 101 16.96 6.52 -1.40
CA THR A 101 16.70 6.55 -2.86
C THR A 101 17.69 7.50 -3.54
N GLN A 102 17.88 7.33 -4.85
CA GLN A 102 18.69 8.25 -5.67
C GLN A 102 17.96 9.56 -6.01
N ARG A 103 16.68 9.67 -5.65
CA ARG A 103 15.89 10.86 -5.91
C ARG A 103 16.35 12.03 -5.05
N GLN A 104 16.73 13.12 -5.69
CA GLN A 104 16.99 14.37 -4.97
C GLN A 104 15.68 14.95 -4.45
N ARG A 105 15.66 15.26 -3.17
CA ARG A 105 14.52 15.89 -2.49
C ARG A 105 14.89 17.31 -2.13
N LYS A 106 14.13 18.29 -2.63
CA LYS A 106 14.31 19.71 -2.35
C LYS A 106 13.04 20.23 -1.68
N ASN A 107 13.20 21.16 -0.76
CA ASN A 107 12.09 21.87 -0.11
C ASN A 107 11.06 20.94 0.54
N ILE A 108 11.52 19.94 1.30
CA ILE A 108 10.66 19.00 2.04
C ILE A 108 10.74 19.38 3.52
N SER A 109 9.58 19.48 4.16
CA SER A 109 9.40 19.70 5.59
C SER A 109 8.87 18.44 6.28
N GLU A 110 8.90 18.42 7.61
CA GLU A 110 8.32 17.32 8.38
C GLU A 110 6.83 17.14 8.08
N SER A 111 6.07 18.24 7.96
CA SER A 111 4.63 18.21 7.66
C SER A 111 4.29 17.62 6.28
N ASP A 112 5.24 17.50 5.37
CA ASP A 112 5.04 16.78 4.11
C ASP A 112 4.85 15.26 4.34
N TYR A 113 5.23 14.77 5.52
CA TYR A 113 5.06 13.38 5.93
C TYR A 113 3.87 13.15 6.88
N ASP A 114 3.07 14.18 7.17
CA ASP A 114 1.78 13.99 7.84
C ASP A 114 0.84 13.22 6.92
N ILE A 115 0.01 12.34 7.50
CA ILE A 115 -0.98 11.57 6.73
C ILE A 115 -1.92 12.54 6.01
N TYR A 116 -2.20 12.25 4.75
CA TYR A 116 -3.05 13.09 3.91
C TYR A 116 -4.44 13.25 4.54
N PRO A 117 -4.92 14.48 4.79
CA PRO A 117 -6.09 14.72 5.63
C PRO A 117 -7.37 14.04 5.17
N GLU A 118 -7.56 13.88 3.85
CA GLU A 118 -8.76 13.22 3.30
C GLU A 118 -8.86 11.73 3.66
N LEU A 119 -7.78 11.11 4.15
CA LEU A 119 -7.80 9.71 4.60
C LEU A 119 -8.21 9.57 6.07
N ASN A 120 -8.38 10.69 6.78
CA ASN A 120 -8.96 10.74 8.11
C ASN A 120 -8.32 9.72 9.09
N CYS A 121 -6.99 9.79 9.26
CA CYS A 121 -6.28 9.03 10.29
C CYS A 121 -6.76 9.50 11.67
N LEU A 122 -7.32 8.59 12.46
CA LEU A 122 -7.87 8.87 13.80
C LEU A 122 -6.81 8.61 14.89
N PRO A 123 -6.94 9.25 16.07
CA PRO A 123 -6.07 8.94 17.21
C PRO A 123 -6.13 7.47 17.69
N SER A 124 -7.21 6.75 17.33
CA SER A 124 -7.37 5.32 17.61
C SER A 124 -6.66 4.41 16.60
N ASP A 125 -6.25 4.94 15.45
CA ASP A 125 -5.52 4.18 14.45
C ASP A 125 -4.03 4.09 14.87
N THR A 126 -3.37 3.01 14.52
CA THR A 126 -1.93 2.87 14.78
C THR A 126 -1.14 3.66 13.72
N LEU A 127 -0.18 4.49 14.15
CA LEU A 127 0.72 5.22 13.25
C LEU A 127 2.16 4.75 13.46
N ILE A 128 2.72 4.06 12.46
CA ILE A 128 4.09 3.57 12.48
C ILE A 128 5.02 4.49 11.69
N ARG A 129 6.13 4.87 12.30
CA ARG A 129 7.18 5.67 11.68
C ARG A 129 8.32 4.78 11.18
N LYS A 130 8.62 4.82 9.90
CA LYS A 130 9.64 3.97 9.29
C LYS A 130 10.76 4.75 8.61
N SER A 131 11.95 4.21 8.64
CA SER A 131 13.15 4.80 8.03
C SER A 131 13.55 4.14 6.70
N ARG A 132 12.94 3.00 6.36
CA ARG A 132 13.25 2.20 5.16
C ARG A 132 12.00 1.88 4.38
N ALA A 133 12.15 1.23 3.21
CA ALA A 133 11.07 0.91 2.31
C ALA A 133 10.04 -0.02 2.96
N SER A 134 10.48 -1.16 3.49
CA SER A 134 9.59 -2.06 4.21
C SER A 134 9.19 -1.49 5.56
N VAL A 135 7.91 -1.59 5.89
CA VAL A 135 7.39 -1.23 7.22
C VAL A 135 7.86 -2.19 8.32
N PHE A 136 8.28 -3.41 7.96
CA PHE A 136 8.79 -4.39 8.92
C PHE A 136 10.24 -4.12 9.36
N PHE A 137 10.95 -3.23 8.65
CA PHE A 137 12.37 -3.02 8.93
C PHE A 137 12.57 -2.08 10.12
N ARG A 138 12.93 -2.62 11.27
CA ARG A 138 13.24 -1.89 12.51
C ARG A 138 12.12 -0.92 12.92
N THR A 139 10.89 -1.42 12.90
CA THR A 139 9.70 -0.76 13.43
C THR A 139 9.03 -1.71 14.42
N GLU A 140 8.06 -1.20 15.13
CA GLU A 140 7.23 -1.93 16.09
C GLU A 140 6.11 -2.76 15.43
N LEU A 141 6.11 -2.93 14.09
CA LEU A 141 4.99 -3.61 13.41
C LEU A 141 4.86 -5.10 13.80
N ASP A 142 5.98 -5.80 13.98
CA ASP A 142 5.93 -7.21 14.36
C ASP A 142 5.29 -7.38 15.76
N GLU A 143 5.62 -6.49 16.71
CA GLU A 143 5.01 -6.44 18.05
C GLU A 143 3.51 -6.10 17.98
N VAL A 144 3.12 -5.11 17.17
CA VAL A 144 1.71 -4.72 16.97
C VAL A 144 0.90 -5.89 16.40
N ILE A 145 1.45 -6.62 15.43
CA ILE A 145 0.82 -7.79 14.83
C ILE A 145 0.56 -8.88 15.87
N GLU A 146 1.57 -9.16 16.71
CA GLU A 146 1.47 -10.16 17.76
C GLU A 146 0.45 -9.77 18.84
N GLU A 147 0.54 -8.53 19.36
CA GLU A 147 -0.36 -8.01 20.40
C GLU A 147 -1.83 -7.99 19.98
N MET A 148 -2.11 -7.61 18.73
CA MET A 148 -3.47 -7.57 18.19
C MET A 148 -3.94 -8.93 17.65
N GLY A 149 -3.05 -9.91 17.54
CA GLY A 149 -3.32 -11.23 16.98
C GLY A 149 -3.68 -11.18 15.50
N ILE A 150 -3.05 -10.27 14.73
CA ILE A 150 -3.28 -10.09 13.30
C ILE A 150 -2.75 -11.33 12.56
N ASP A 151 -3.58 -11.88 11.67
CA ASP A 151 -3.28 -13.11 10.93
C ASP A 151 -3.20 -12.92 9.41
N SER A 152 -3.53 -11.74 8.92
CA SER A 152 -3.43 -11.39 7.50
C SER A 152 -3.43 -9.88 7.29
N ILE A 153 -2.95 -9.43 6.14
CA ILE A 153 -2.75 -8.01 5.87
C ILE A 153 -3.42 -7.63 4.55
N VAL A 154 -4.29 -6.63 4.60
CA VAL A 154 -4.80 -5.93 3.40
C VAL A 154 -4.00 -4.64 3.23
N LEU A 155 -3.39 -4.46 2.05
CA LEU A 155 -2.45 -3.37 1.78
C LEU A 155 -3.02 -2.36 0.79
N ALA A 156 -2.76 -1.08 1.10
CA ALA A 156 -2.95 0.06 0.21
C ALA A 156 -1.76 1.03 0.36
N GLY A 157 -1.59 1.96 -0.58
CA GLY A 157 -0.59 3.02 -0.45
C GLY A 157 0.42 3.14 -1.58
N GLU A 158 1.54 3.83 -1.30
CA GLU A 158 2.59 4.17 -2.27
C GLU A 158 3.99 3.73 -1.80
N SER A 159 4.95 3.59 -2.69
CA SER A 159 4.79 3.36 -4.11
C SER A 159 4.78 1.87 -4.39
N THR A 160 3.96 1.46 -5.34
CA THR A 160 3.75 0.04 -5.68
C THR A 160 5.07 -0.70 -5.88
N SER A 161 6.01 -0.12 -6.63
CA SER A 161 7.33 -0.69 -6.91
C SER A 161 8.36 -0.52 -5.78
N GLY A 162 8.01 0.23 -4.75
CA GLY A 162 8.89 0.62 -3.64
C GLY A 162 8.43 0.08 -2.30
N CYS A 163 7.88 0.96 -1.46
CA CYS A 163 7.52 0.64 -0.08
C CYS A 163 6.43 -0.43 -0.01
N VAL A 164 5.45 -0.41 -0.91
CA VAL A 164 4.40 -1.44 -1.00
C VAL A 164 5.04 -2.80 -1.30
N ARG A 165 5.83 -2.92 -2.40
CA ARG A 165 6.49 -4.18 -2.75
C ARG A 165 7.38 -4.71 -1.63
N ALA A 166 8.21 -3.86 -1.03
CA ALA A 166 9.09 -4.26 0.05
C ALA A 166 8.32 -4.83 1.24
N SER A 167 7.23 -4.18 1.63
CA SER A 167 6.38 -4.63 2.74
C SER A 167 5.62 -5.92 2.41
N VAL A 168 5.16 -6.08 1.17
CA VAL A 168 4.51 -7.31 0.70
C VAL A 168 5.44 -8.52 0.77
N VAL A 169 6.69 -8.37 0.30
CA VAL A 169 7.69 -9.45 0.35
C VAL A 169 8.01 -9.84 1.79
N ASP A 170 8.13 -8.84 2.67
CA ASP A 170 8.40 -9.07 4.08
C ASP A 170 7.22 -9.69 4.82
N ALA A 171 5.97 -9.29 4.51
CA ALA A 171 4.76 -9.93 5.03
C ALA A 171 4.70 -11.41 4.62
N TYR A 172 4.88 -11.68 3.33
CA TYR A 172 4.94 -13.05 2.80
C TYR A 172 6.00 -13.90 3.51
N SER A 173 7.20 -13.33 3.70
CA SER A 173 8.32 -14.02 4.37
C SER A 173 8.07 -14.34 5.84
N ARG A 174 7.11 -13.65 6.48
CA ARG A 174 6.64 -13.89 7.84
C ARG A 174 5.45 -14.86 7.93
N GLY A 175 4.96 -15.34 6.78
CA GLY A 175 3.77 -16.20 6.73
C GLY A 175 2.45 -15.43 6.92
N LEU A 176 2.47 -14.10 6.79
CA LEU A 176 1.27 -13.25 6.81
C LEU A 176 0.75 -13.09 5.38
N PRO A 177 -0.42 -13.66 5.03
CA PRO A 177 -0.95 -13.57 3.66
C PRO A 177 -1.24 -12.11 3.28
N PRO A 178 -0.50 -11.52 2.31
CA PRO A 178 -0.76 -10.16 1.88
C PRO A 178 -1.80 -10.11 0.76
N VAL A 179 -2.77 -9.21 0.91
CA VAL A 179 -3.77 -8.89 -0.10
C VAL A 179 -3.64 -7.42 -0.48
N LEU A 180 -3.33 -7.13 -1.74
CA LEU A 180 -3.22 -5.77 -2.24
C LEU A 180 -4.53 -5.37 -2.93
N VAL A 181 -5.00 -4.15 -2.64
CA VAL A 181 -6.19 -3.59 -3.29
C VAL A 181 -5.77 -2.70 -4.45
N GLN A 182 -5.98 -3.18 -5.68
CA GLN A 182 -5.39 -2.56 -6.88
C GLN A 182 -5.79 -1.09 -7.09
N GLU A 183 -6.99 -0.67 -6.68
CA GLU A 183 -7.44 0.71 -6.81
C GLU A 183 -6.91 1.62 -5.68
N CYS A 184 -6.34 1.02 -4.62
CA CYS A 184 -5.83 1.73 -3.46
C CYS A 184 -4.30 1.81 -3.42
N VAL A 185 -3.60 1.19 -4.37
CA VAL A 185 -2.14 1.30 -4.51
C VAL A 185 -1.80 2.09 -5.76
N PHE A 186 -0.72 2.87 -5.71
CA PHE A 186 -0.30 3.68 -6.85
C PHE A 186 1.22 3.86 -6.93
N ASP A 187 1.66 4.31 -8.10
CA ASP A 187 3.04 4.66 -8.41
C ASP A 187 3.06 5.79 -9.44
N ARG A 188 4.18 6.48 -9.57
CA ARG A 188 4.36 7.53 -10.61
C ARG A 188 4.44 6.95 -12.00
N ASN A 189 5.02 5.77 -12.14
CA ASN A 189 5.22 5.12 -13.43
C ASN A 189 4.20 3.98 -13.61
N PRO A 190 3.27 4.11 -14.59
CA PRO A 190 2.22 3.11 -14.78
C PRO A 190 2.76 1.72 -15.21
N ILE A 191 3.87 1.67 -15.95
CA ILE A 191 4.51 0.40 -16.34
C ILE A 191 5.08 -0.28 -15.10
N SER A 192 5.85 0.46 -14.29
CA SER A 192 6.42 -0.05 -13.05
C SER A 192 5.32 -0.52 -12.09
N HIS A 193 4.23 0.25 -11.97
CA HIS A 193 3.05 -0.13 -11.19
C HIS A 193 2.46 -1.46 -11.65
N ALA A 194 2.14 -1.57 -12.94
CA ALA A 194 1.51 -2.76 -13.51
C ALA A 194 2.37 -4.03 -13.36
N ILE A 195 3.65 -3.94 -13.70
CA ILE A 195 4.58 -5.09 -13.62
C ILE A 195 4.80 -5.53 -12.17
N ASN A 196 4.93 -4.58 -11.23
CA ASN A 196 5.10 -4.94 -9.83
C ASN A 196 3.84 -5.58 -9.24
N LEU A 197 2.64 -5.11 -9.61
CA LEU A 197 1.39 -5.77 -9.20
C LEU A 197 1.27 -7.17 -9.79
N PHE A 198 1.65 -7.37 -11.06
CA PHE A 198 1.70 -8.69 -11.68
C PHE A 198 2.63 -9.64 -10.93
N ASP A 199 3.86 -9.21 -10.64
CA ASP A 199 4.83 -10.01 -9.89
C ASP A 199 4.34 -10.37 -8.49
N MET A 200 3.81 -9.38 -7.76
CA MET A 200 3.33 -9.60 -6.40
C MET A 200 2.12 -10.54 -6.38
N HIS A 201 1.22 -10.41 -7.37
CA HIS A 201 0.05 -11.29 -7.50
C HIS A 201 0.42 -12.76 -7.66
N HIS A 202 1.42 -13.06 -8.47
CA HIS A 202 1.80 -14.44 -8.79
C HIS A 202 2.80 -15.06 -7.81
N LYS A 203 3.52 -14.24 -7.04
CA LYS A 203 4.66 -14.74 -6.24
C LYS A 203 4.49 -14.62 -4.73
N TYR A 204 3.78 -13.60 -4.25
CA TYR A 204 3.82 -13.24 -2.84
C TYR A 204 2.45 -13.10 -2.18
N GLY A 205 1.42 -12.71 -2.93
CA GLY A 205 0.09 -12.44 -2.38
C GLY A 205 -0.97 -12.34 -3.46
N HIS A 206 -2.08 -11.70 -3.14
CA HIS A 206 -3.18 -11.52 -4.09
C HIS A 206 -3.43 -10.04 -4.36
N VAL A 207 -3.56 -9.68 -5.63
CA VAL A 207 -4.03 -8.36 -6.04
C VAL A 207 -5.49 -8.49 -6.44
N ILE A 208 -6.37 -7.83 -5.71
CA ILE A 208 -7.82 -7.87 -5.92
C ILE A 208 -8.42 -6.47 -5.90
N SER A 209 -9.66 -6.32 -6.30
CA SER A 209 -10.39 -5.06 -6.30
C SER A 209 -10.97 -4.74 -4.92
N VAL A 210 -11.32 -3.44 -4.69
CA VAL A 210 -12.09 -3.03 -3.51
C VAL A 210 -13.38 -3.83 -3.36
N ARG A 211 -14.05 -4.15 -4.48
CA ARG A 211 -15.27 -4.98 -4.48
C ARG A 211 -14.98 -6.39 -3.97
N GLU A 212 -13.96 -7.05 -4.51
CA GLU A 212 -13.59 -8.42 -4.11
C GLU A 212 -13.22 -8.48 -2.62
N VAL A 213 -12.44 -7.51 -2.12
CA VAL A 213 -12.10 -7.44 -0.69
C VAL A 213 -13.34 -7.23 0.18
N THR A 214 -14.27 -6.39 -0.28
CA THR A 214 -15.52 -6.12 0.45
C THR A 214 -16.37 -7.39 0.54
N GLU A 215 -16.50 -8.12 -0.56
CA GLU A 215 -17.25 -9.39 -0.61
C GLU A 215 -16.62 -10.44 0.31
N LEU A 216 -15.28 -10.58 0.28
CA LEU A 216 -14.55 -11.52 1.14
C LEU A 216 -14.70 -11.20 2.63
N LEU A 217 -14.62 -9.95 3.04
CA LEU A 217 -14.75 -9.55 4.44
C LEU A 217 -16.19 -9.69 4.94
N LYS A 218 -17.19 -9.29 4.15
CA LYS A 218 -18.61 -9.36 4.52
C LYS A 218 -19.18 -10.78 4.52
N SER A 219 -18.68 -11.69 3.68
CA SER A 219 -19.12 -13.09 3.72
C SER A 219 -18.76 -13.78 5.04
N ARG A 220 -17.60 -13.46 5.61
CA ARG A 220 -17.13 -14.02 6.88
C ARG A 220 -17.92 -13.58 8.10
N THR A 221 -18.36 -12.32 8.13
CA THR A 221 -19.17 -11.81 9.25
C THR A 221 -20.57 -12.45 9.31
N ARG A 222 -20.98 -13.18 8.26
CA ARG A 222 -22.26 -13.90 8.22
C ARG A 222 -22.13 -15.36 8.66
N GLU A 223 -20.91 -15.88 8.77
CA GLU A 223 -20.62 -17.27 9.16
C GLU A 223 -20.25 -17.39 10.65
N GLN A 224 -20.08 -16.24 11.34
CA GLN A 224 -19.89 -16.16 12.80
C GLN A 224 -21.20 -15.76 13.50
#